data_fbb74845e6848e92c4f9702f240818cd
#
_entry.id   fbb74845e6848e92c4f9702f240818cd
#
_cell.length_a   1.000
_cell.length_b   1.000
_cell.length_c   1.000
_cell.angle_alpha   90.00
_cell.angle_beta   90.00
_cell.angle_gamma   90.00
#
_symmetry.space_group_name_H-M   'P 1'
#
loop_
_entity.id
_entity.type
_entity.pdbx_description
1 polymer ?
#
loop_
_entity_poly.entity_id
_entity_poly.type
_entity_poly.pdbx_seq_one_letter_code
_entity_poly.pdbx_strand_id
1 'polypeptide(L)'
;GPRKAGPFLPPPFPFRRLPSAHWHVPQLGGRQQLPPLSVAMDETRKLLDSLMGQNRDQNLEEAKKNKGKNFTQDNVCKFYLLGFCPQYELANSKLTTKRNLGECNKVHSDAMKAEFDSHPEKAKYKAEYERSFLPFLEGQVREADAWVARERANAQKTEANLRDKTTISTMPQSVKDQITQLEADMNKMMASAEDLAEKGDIEGSKFKVVLAEEIKNKIKELQDKHPSYTVTLKEEWVCDVCGTRTEAVTEANETRFAAHFQGKVHLGYAKIRDWVKDLRKKQRDGEERRGGGREERRGEERRGEERRGEE
;
A
#
# COMPACT_ATOMS: atom_id res chain seq x y z
N GLY A 1 -11.65 80.20 7.73
CA GLY A 1 -11.77 78.75 7.66
C GLY A 1 -10.79 78.17 6.65
N PRO A 2 -10.02 77.17 6.98
CA PRO A 2 -8.92 76.69 6.13
C PRO A 2 -9.43 75.84 4.97
N ARG A 3 -8.78 76.05 3.81
CA ARG A 3 -9.06 75.38 2.54
C ARG A 3 -8.62 73.91 2.58
N LYS A 4 -9.48 73.02 2.17
CA LYS A 4 -9.19 71.59 2.04
C LYS A 4 -8.22 71.36 0.86
N ALA A 5 -7.09 70.69 1.12
CA ALA A 5 -6.16 70.23 0.11
C ALA A 5 -6.76 69.00 -0.61
N GLY A 6 -6.77 69.05 -1.96
CA GLY A 6 -7.16 67.95 -2.81
C GLY A 6 -6.06 66.86 -2.94
N PRO A 7 -6.37 65.67 -3.43
CA PRO A 7 -5.44 64.55 -3.48
C PRO A 7 -4.32 64.79 -4.51
N PHE A 8 -3.10 64.55 -4.08
CA PHE A 8 -1.87 64.56 -4.86
C PHE A 8 -1.84 63.38 -5.81
N LEU A 9 -1.85 63.63 -7.13
CA LEU A 9 -1.55 62.61 -8.14
C LEU A 9 -0.04 62.53 -8.35
N PRO A 10 0.53 61.30 -8.36
CA PRO A 10 1.96 61.15 -8.65
C PRO A 10 2.24 61.37 -10.15
N PRO A 11 3.46 61.85 -10.52
CA PRO A 11 3.81 62.11 -11.90
C PRO A 11 4.01 60.83 -12.72
N PRO A 12 3.81 60.89 -14.07
CA PRO A 12 3.91 59.72 -14.95
C PRO A 12 5.39 59.28 -15.06
N PHE A 13 5.59 57.95 -14.90
CA PHE A 13 6.92 57.33 -15.08
C PHE A 13 7.37 57.41 -16.54
N PRO A 14 8.67 57.68 -16.80
CA PRO A 14 9.21 57.72 -18.14
C PRO A 14 9.25 56.28 -18.73
N PHE A 15 8.68 56.12 -19.90
CA PHE A 15 8.77 54.89 -20.71
C PHE A 15 10.23 54.59 -21.08
N ARG A 16 10.87 53.69 -20.36
CA ARG A 16 12.13 53.08 -20.77
C ARG A 16 11.80 52.03 -21.83
N ARG A 17 12.27 52.24 -23.06
CA ARG A 17 12.27 51.21 -24.10
C ARG A 17 13.16 50.07 -23.63
N LEU A 18 12.55 48.92 -23.39
CA LEU A 18 13.27 47.65 -23.16
C LEU A 18 13.85 47.16 -24.52
N PRO A 19 15.09 46.65 -24.53
CA PRO A 19 15.65 46.05 -25.72
C PRO A 19 14.83 44.80 -26.12
N SER A 20 14.67 44.60 -27.41
CA SER A 20 13.99 43.46 -28.02
C SER A 20 14.67 42.13 -27.57
N ALA A 21 14.13 41.52 -26.53
CA ALA A 21 14.52 40.17 -26.17
C ALA A 21 13.96 39.22 -27.23
N HIS A 22 14.83 38.58 -28.00
CA HIS A 22 14.48 37.41 -28.78
C HIS A 22 13.94 36.33 -27.85
N TRP A 23 12.65 36.17 -27.83
CA TRP A 23 12.00 35.05 -27.17
C TRP A 23 12.35 33.77 -27.92
N HIS A 24 13.30 33.03 -27.39
CA HIS A 24 13.53 31.64 -27.81
C HIS A 24 12.32 30.85 -27.31
N VAL A 25 11.38 30.59 -28.20
CA VAL A 25 10.28 29.65 -27.94
C VAL A 25 10.90 28.26 -27.89
N PRO A 26 10.91 27.59 -26.72
CA PRO A 26 11.31 26.19 -26.69
C PRO A 26 10.29 25.43 -27.55
N GLN A 27 10.76 24.78 -28.60
CA GLN A 27 9.95 23.81 -29.32
C GLN A 27 9.64 22.67 -28.34
N LEU A 28 8.46 22.72 -27.72
CA LEU A 28 7.86 21.58 -27.03
C LEU A 28 7.47 20.54 -28.10
N GLY A 29 8.47 19.81 -28.56
CA GLY A 29 8.34 18.62 -29.38
C GLY A 29 7.80 17.46 -28.53
N GLY A 30 6.55 17.50 -28.21
CA GLY A 30 5.79 16.41 -27.65
C GLY A 30 4.35 16.59 -28.11
N ARG A 31 3.99 15.97 -29.23
CA ARG A 31 2.58 15.75 -29.54
C ARG A 31 2.01 14.94 -28.38
N GLN A 32 1.38 15.61 -27.42
CA GLN A 32 0.44 14.94 -26.54
C GLN A 32 -0.60 14.32 -27.46
N GLN A 33 -0.54 13.02 -27.66
CA GLN A 33 -1.58 12.27 -28.32
C GLN A 33 -2.83 12.45 -27.48
N LEU A 34 -3.76 13.26 -27.96
CA LEU A 34 -5.09 13.31 -27.40
C LEU A 34 -5.63 11.87 -27.35
N PRO A 35 -6.23 11.44 -26.23
CA PRO A 35 -6.81 10.12 -26.15
C PRO A 35 -7.79 9.94 -27.31
N PRO A 36 -7.90 8.74 -27.89
CA PRO A 36 -8.80 8.50 -29.01
C PRO A 36 -10.21 8.95 -28.60
N LEU A 37 -10.91 9.60 -29.51
CA LEU A 37 -12.26 10.19 -29.31
C LEU A 37 -13.23 9.22 -28.61
N SER A 38 -13.09 7.90 -28.83
CA SER A 38 -13.88 6.87 -28.16
C SER A 38 -13.69 6.87 -26.63
N VAL A 39 -12.46 7.04 -26.13
CA VAL A 39 -12.16 7.04 -24.69
C VAL A 39 -12.71 8.30 -24.02
N ALA A 40 -12.58 9.46 -24.67
CA ALA A 40 -13.15 10.71 -24.16
C ALA A 40 -14.68 10.69 -24.14
N MET A 41 -15.31 10.04 -25.12
CA MET A 41 -16.77 9.86 -25.17
C MET A 41 -17.26 8.90 -24.07
N ASP A 42 -16.49 7.86 -23.74
CA ASP A 42 -16.84 6.93 -22.67
C ASP A 42 -16.75 7.58 -21.28
N GLU A 43 -15.77 8.46 -21.07
CA GLU A 43 -15.66 9.22 -19.81
C GLU A 43 -16.78 10.23 -19.64
N THR A 44 -17.12 10.98 -20.70
CA THR A 44 -18.26 11.92 -20.67
C THR A 44 -19.59 11.19 -20.48
N ARG A 45 -19.77 10.02 -21.08
CA ARG A 45 -20.95 9.18 -20.89
C ARG A 45 -21.06 8.70 -19.45
N LYS A 46 -19.98 8.20 -18.86
CA LYS A 46 -19.93 7.81 -17.44
C LYS A 46 -20.27 8.96 -16.51
N LEU A 47 -19.78 10.16 -16.80
CA LEU A 47 -20.11 11.36 -16.01
C LEU A 47 -21.58 11.73 -16.13
N LEU A 48 -22.15 11.72 -17.34
CA LEU A 48 -23.56 11.99 -17.57
C LEU A 48 -24.45 10.91 -16.94
N ASP A 49 -24.06 9.65 -17.00
CA ASP A 49 -24.78 8.54 -16.37
C ASP A 49 -24.74 8.64 -14.84
N SER A 50 -23.66 9.19 -14.28
CA SER A 50 -23.55 9.47 -12.84
C SER A 50 -24.47 10.61 -12.38
N LEU A 51 -24.62 11.66 -13.20
CA LEU A 51 -25.40 12.85 -12.84
C LEU A 51 -26.90 12.70 -13.14
N MET A 52 -27.24 12.09 -14.29
CA MET A 52 -28.62 12.00 -14.78
C MET A 52 -29.23 10.60 -14.60
N GLY A 53 -28.43 9.63 -14.17
CA GLY A 53 -28.81 8.22 -14.13
C GLY A 53 -28.67 7.55 -15.51
N GLN A 54 -28.48 6.23 -15.49
CA GLN A 54 -28.25 5.43 -16.71
C GLN A 54 -29.49 5.27 -17.60
N ASN A 55 -30.66 5.61 -17.08
CA ASN A 55 -31.96 5.42 -17.76
C ASN A 55 -32.40 6.61 -18.59
N ARG A 56 -31.52 7.61 -18.81
CA ARG A 56 -31.85 8.83 -19.59
C ARG A 56 -32.23 8.54 -21.03
N ASP A 57 -31.68 7.48 -21.63
CA ASP A 57 -31.88 7.10 -23.02
C ASP A 57 -32.98 6.01 -23.20
N GLN A 58 -33.65 5.60 -22.11
CA GLN A 58 -34.70 4.57 -22.17
C GLN A 58 -36.01 5.13 -22.71
N ASN A 59 -36.71 4.31 -23.51
CA ASN A 59 -38.05 4.62 -23.97
C ASN A 59 -39.00 4.71 -22.77
N LEU A 60 -39.98 5.62 -22.86
CA LEU A 60 -40.98 5.89 -21.80
C LEU A 60 -41.69 4.62 -21.31
N GLU A 61 -41.86 3.62 -22.16
CA GLU A 61 -42.49 2.35 -21.81
C GLU A 61 -41.55 1.44 -21.00
N GLU A 62 -40.26 1.41 -21.36
CA GLU A 62 -39.23 0.69 -20.60
C GLU A 62 -38.96 1.35 -19.25
N ALA A 63 -38.93 2.69 -19.21
CA ALA A 63 -38.82 3.44 -17.98
C ALA A 63 -40.00 3.18 -17.03
N LYS A 64 -41.23 3.01 -17.56
CA LYS A 64 -42.40 2.61 -16.76
C LYS A 64 -42.32 1.19 -16.23
N LYS A 65 -41.79 0.21 -17.01
CA LYS A 65 -41.57 -1.19 -16.58
C LYS A 65 -40.49 -1.30 -15.51
N ASN A 66 -39.45 -0.48 -15.60
CA ASN A 66 -38.31 -0.49 -14.69
C ASN A 66 -38.46 0.47 -13.51
N LYS A 67 -39.59 1.17 -13.42
CA LYS A 67 -39.84 2.11 -12.32
C LYS A 67 -39.79 1.38 -10.97
N GLY A 68 -38.81 1.79 -10.12
CA GLY A 68 -38.59 1.20 -8.82
C GLY A 68 -37.70 -0.04 -8.80
N LYS A 69 -37.08 -0.45 -9.93
CA LYS A 69 -36.17 -1.62 -10.01
C LYS A 69 -34.86 -1.31 -10.74
N ASN A 70 -34.51 -0.06 -10.88
CA ASN A 70 -33.28 0.34 -11.59
C ASN A 70 -32.00 -0.21 -10.93
N PHE A 71 -32.04 -0.41 -9.62
CA PHE A 71 -30.94 -1.01 -8.85
C PHE A 71 -30.65 -2.48 -9.21
N THR A 72 -31.56 -3.20 -9.88
CA THR A 72 -31.38 -4.61 -10.29
C THR A 72 -30.54 -4.76 -11.54
N GLN A 73 -30.30 -3.71 -12.31
CA GLN A 73 -29.55 -3.74 -13.57
C GLN A 73 -28.11 -4.24 -13.35
N ASP A 74 -27.56 -4.97 -14.34
CA ASP A 74 -26.22 -5.60 -14.24
C ASP A 74 -25.07 -4.62 -14.15
N ASN A 75 -25.24 -3.41 -14.71
CA ASN A 75 -24.28 -2.34 -14.69
C ASN A 75 -24.18 -1.63 -13.33
N VAL A 76 -25.17 -1.83 -12.42
CA VAL A 76 -25.15 -1.28 -11.07
C VAL A 76 -24.36 -2.17 -10.11
N CYS A 77 -23.49 -1.56 -9.30
CA CYS A 77 -22.71 -2.27 -8.32
C CYS A 77 -23.56 -2.75 -7.13
N LYS A 78 -23.84 -4.03 -7.06
CA LYS A 78 -24.63 -4.63 -5.97
C LYS A 78 -23.93 -4.49 -4.61
N PHE A 79 -22.60 -4.50 -4.60
CA PHE A 79 -21.80 -4.33 -3.38
C PHE A 79 -21.90 -2.91 -2.82
N TYR A 80 -21.96 -1.91 -3.70
CA TYR A 80 -22.18 -0.52 -3.30
C TYR A 80 -23.57 -0.32 -2.69
N LEU A 81 -24.60 -0.99 -3.22
CA LEU A 81 -25.95 -0.99 -2.67
C LEU A 81 -26.02 -1.58 -1.26
N LEU A 82 -25.18 -2.59 -0.95
CA LEU A 82 -25.03 -3.14 0.39
C LEU A 82 -24.32 -2.18 1.36
N GLY A 83 -23.70 -1.12 0.86
CA GLY A 83 -23.01 -0.08 1.63
C GLY A 83 -21.49 -0.17 1.60
N PHE A 84 -20.90 -1.17 0.92
CA PHE A 84 -19.45 -1.30 0.84
C PHE A 84 -19.01 -1.96 -0.48
N CYS A 85 -18.25 -1.26 -1.29
CA CYS A 85 -17.57 -1.81 -2.45
C CYS A 85 -16.05 -1.71 -2.26
N PRO A 86 -15.32 -2.84 -2.08
CA PRO A 86 -13.88 -2.82 -1.83
C PRO A 86 -13.09 -2.16 -2.96
N GLN A 87 -13.46 -2.41 -4.21
CA GLN A 87 -12.80 -1.84 -5.38
C GLN A 87 -12.94 -0.31 -5.44
N TYR A 88 -14.08 0.23 -5.02
CA TYR A 88 -14.30 1.68 -4.95
C TYR A 88 -13.60 2.32 -3.75
N GLU A 89 -13.72 1.72 -2.56
CA GLU A 89 -13.11 2.23 -1.33
C GLU A 89 -11.58 2.26 -1.42
N LEU A 90 -10.99 1.23 -2.03
CA LEU A 90 -9.54 1.10 -2.21
C LEU A 90 -9.04 1.64 -3.55
N ALA A 91 -9.92 2.23 -4.37
CA ALA A 91 -9.53 2.89 -5.62
C ALA A 91 -8.41 3.92 -5.37
N ASN A 92 -7.50 4.05 -6.33
CA ASN A 92 -6.32 4.93 -6.26
C ASN A 92 -5.35 4.63 -5.08
N SER A 93 -5.48 3.50 -4.40
CA SER A 93 -4.46 3.06 -3.46
C SER A 93 -3.30 2.39 -4.20
N LYS A 94 -2.06 2.56 -3.70
CA LYS A 94 -0.87 1.90 -4.28
C LYS A 94 -0.96 0.37 -4.29
N LEU A 95 -1.95 -0.20 -3.63
CA LEU A 95 -2.21 -1.64 -3.57
C LEU A 95 -3.01 -2.17 -4.74
N THR A 96 -3.82 -1.34 -5.39
CA THR A 96 -4.63 -1.76 -6.54
C THR A 96 -3.79 -2.37 -7.65
N THR A 97 -2.60 -1.80 -7.91
CA THR A 97 -1.66 -2.32 -8.91
C THR A 97 -0.95 -3.60 -8.48
N LYS A 98 -0.64 -3.74 -7.17
CA LYS A 98 0.13 -4.89 -6.65
C LYS A 98 -0.74 -6.11 -6.33
N ARG A 99 -2.00 -5.92 -5.99
CA ARG A 99 -2.92 -6.96 -5.52
C ARG A 99 -4.11 -7.20 -6.43
N ASN A 100 -4.10 -6.67 -7.63
CA ASN A 100 -5.10 -6.90 -8.66
C ASN A 100 -6.55 -6.60 -8.22
N LEU A 101 -6.74 -5.67 -7.26
CA LEU A 101 -8.07 -5.29 -6.79
C LEU A 101 -8.90 -4.62 -7.89
N GLY A 102 -8.25 -4.07 -8.91
CA GLY A 102 -8.89 -3.39 -10.03
C GLY A 102 -9.82 -2.24 -9.61
N GLU A 103 -10.24 -1.45 -10.56
CA GLU A 103 -11.30 -0.47 -10.36
C GLU A 103 -12.66 -1.12 -10.60
N CYS A 104 -13.68 -0.66 -9.86
CA CYS A 104 -15.04 -1.15 -10.11
C CYS A 104 -15.60 -0.51 -11.38
N ASN A 105 -15.85 -1.34 -12.39
CA ASN A 105 -16.41 -0.90 -13.66
C ASN A 105 -17.94 -0.66 -13.60
N LYS A 106 -18.56 -0.92 -12.45
CA LYS A 106 -20.00 -0.75 -12.26
C LYS A 106 -20.32 0.60 -11.67
N VAL A 107 -21.54 1.07 -11.92
CA VAL A 107 -22.00 2.36 -11.47
C VAL A 107 -22.30 2.36 -9.97
N HIS A 108 -21.79 3.38 -9.29
CA HIS A 108 -22.07 3.69 -7.89
C HIS A 108 -22.95 4.94 -7.84
N SER A 109 -24.23 4.78 -7.59
CA SER A 109 -25.20 5.87 -7.52
C SER A 109 -25.95 5.84 -6.20
N ASP A 110 -25.93 6.99 -5.49
CA ASP A 110 -26.64 7.16 -4.24
C ASP A 110 -28.16 7.15 -4.45
N ALA A 111 -28.64 7.64 -5.62
CA ALA A 111 -30.05 7.58 -5.97
C ALA A 111 -30.55 6.14 -6.07
N MET A 112 -29.78 5.23 -6.71
CA MET A 112 -30.13 3.82 -6.80
C MET A 112 -30.04 3.11 -5.45
N LYS A 113 -29.13 3.54 -4.57
CA LYS A 113 -29.04 3.05 -3.21
C LYS A 113 -30.25 3.45 -2.39
N ALA A 114 -30.72 4.69 -2.50
CA ALA A 114 -31.94 5.15 -1.84
C ALA A 114 -33.18 4.41 -2.35
N GLU A 115 -33.27 4.15 -3.68
CA GLU A 115 -34.32 3.34 -4.29
C GLU A 115 -34.31 1.90 -3.75
N PHE A 116 -33.13 1.26 -3.67
CA PHE A 116 -32.94 -0.05 -3.05
C PHE A 116 -33.36 -0.06 -1.58
N ASP A 117 -32.99 0.99 -0.83
CA ASP A 117 -33.29 1.10 0.60
C ASP A 117 -34.79 1.26 0.88
N SER A 118 -35.55 1.88 -0.02
CA SER A 118 -37.01 2.10 0.08
C SER A 118 -37.83 0.95 -0.52
N HIS A 119 -37.19 -0.04 -1.19
CA HIS A 119 -37.92 -1.09 -1.90
C HIS A 119 -38.57 -2.11 -0.92
N PRO A 120 -39.85 -2.51 -1.13
CA PRO A 120 -40.57 -3.41 -0.21
C PRO A 120 -39.91 -4.81 -0.12
N GLU A 121 -39.32 -5.31 -1.19
CA GLU A 121 -38.62 -6.60 -1.22
C GLU A 121 -37.10 -6.48 -0.93
N LYS A 122 -36.65 -5.39 -0.31
CA LYS A 122 -35.23 -5.15 0.03
C LYS A 122 -34.58 -6.35 0.71
N ALA A 123 -35.26 -7.00 1.64
CA ALA A 123 -34.71 -8.12 2.41
C ALA A 123 -34.31 -9.30 1.49
N LYS A 124 -35.11 -9.58 0.48
CA LYS A 124 -34.85 -10.65 -0.51
C LYS A 124 -33.63 -10.32 -1.36
N TYR A 125 -33.60 -9.14 -1.97
CA TYR A 125 -32.46 -8.70 -2.79
C TYR A 125 -31.17 -8.57 -1.99
N LYS A 126 -31.28 -8.07 -0.74
CA LYS A 126 -30.14 -7.98 0.17
C LYS A 126 -29.53 -9.36 0.46
N ALA A 127 -30.36 -10.35 0.77
CA ALA A 127 -29.90 -11.73 1.01
C ALA A 127 -29.22 -12.36 -0.22
N GLU A 128 -29.74 -12.08 -1.42
CA GLU A 128 -29.16 -12.55 -2.67
C GLU A 128 -27.80 -11.88 -2.93
N TYR A 129 -27.72 -10.57 -2.77
CA TYR A 129 -26.47 -9.83 -2.96
C TYR A 129 -25.43 -10.18 -1.90
N GLU A 130 -25.81 -10.36 -0.62
CA GLU A 130 -24.91 -10.82 0.44
C GLU A 130 -24.35 -12.21 0.14
N ARG A 131 -25.14 -13.11 -0.46
CA ARG A 131 -24.69 -14.45 -0.85
C ARG A 131 -23.62 -14.40 -1.95
N SER A 132 -23.76 -13.50 -2.91
CA SER A 132 -22.75 -13.32 -3.96
C SER A 132 -21.52 -12.53 -3.46
N PHE A 133 -21.69 -11.68 -2.45
CA PHE A 133 -20.64 -10.83 -1.91
C PHE A 133 -19.64 -11.61 -1.05
N LEU A 134 -20.12 -12.57 -0.26
CA LEU A 134 -19.26 -13.34 0.65
C LEU A 134 -18.08 -14.02 -0.08
N PRO A 135 -18.26 -14.83 -1.14
CA PRO A 135 -17.14 -15.50 -1.82
C PRO A 135 -16.16 -14.52 -2.46
N PHE A 136 -16.65 -13.38 -2.92
CA PHE A 136 -15.78 -12.31 -3.44
C PHE A 136 -14.88 -11.74 -2.33
N LEU A 137 -15.44 -11.39 -1.18
CA LEU A 137 -14.68 -10.88 -0.04
C LEU A 137 -13.70 -11.93 0.51
N GLU A 138 -14.11 -13.19 0.58
CA GLU A 138 -13.22 -14.30 1.00
C GLU A 138 -12.04 -14.48 0.04
N GLY A 139 -12.26 -14.31 -1.26
CA GLY A 139 -11.18 -14.25 -2.24
C GLY A 139 -10.16 -13.17 -1.92
N GLN A 140 -10.64 -11.96 -1.64
CA GLN A 140 -9.79 -10.83 -1.28
C GLN A 140 -9.02 -11.04 0.03
N VAL A 141 -9.64 -11.65 1.03
CA VAL A 141 -8.97 -12.00 2.30
C VAL A 141 -7.89 -13.05 2.06
N ARG A 142 -8.16 -14.12 1.28
CA ARG A 142 -7.16 -15.14 0.96
C ARG A 142 -5.95 -14.56 0.21
N GLU A 143 -6.17 -13.66 -0.74
CA GLU A 143 -5.08 -12.97 -1.44
C GLU A 143 -4.26 -12.09 -0.48
N ALA A 144 -4.93 -11.38 0.45
CA ALA A 144 -4.27 -10.58 1.46
C ALA A 144 -3.43 -11.44 2.41
N ASP A 145 -3.97 -12.58 2.87
CA ASP A 145 -3.26 -13.51 3.76
C ASP A 145 -2.03 -14.14 3.07
N ALA A 146 -2.17 -14.52 1.80
CA ALA A 146 -1.04 -15.00 1.00
C ALA A 146 0.03 -13.92 0.79
N TRP A 147 -0.38 -12.65 0.66
CA TRP A 147 0.54 -11.52 0.61
C TRP A 147 1.27 -11.31 1.94
N VAL A 148 0.54 -11.32 3.06
CA VAL A 148 1.13 -11.23 4.41
C VAL A 148 2.18 -12.31 4.62
N ALA A 149 1.87 -13.56 4.27
CA ALA A 149 2.80 -14.68 4.38
C ALA A 149 4.08 -14.45 3.55
N ARG A 150 3.95 -13.98 2.31
CA ARG A 150 5.09 -13.65 1.45
C ARG A 150 5.95 -12.51 2.02
N GLU A 151 5.31 -11.44 2.48
CA GLU A 151 6.04 -10.29 3.04
C GLU A 151 6.77 -10.65 4.34
N ARG A 152 6.18 -11.51 5.19
CA ARG A 152 6.85 -12.05 6.38
C ARG A 152 8.07 -12.90 6.01
N ALA A 153 7.93 -13.80 5.04
CA ALA A 153 9.06 -14.61 4.57
C ALA A 153 10.16 -13.74 3.96
N ASN A 154 9.81 -12.68 3.24
CA ASN A 154 10.76 -11.73 2.70
C ASN A 154 11.47 -10.91 3.81
N ALA A 155 10.74 -10.46 4.82
CA ALA A 155 11.32 -9.75 5.96
C ALA A 155 12.33 -10.63 6.70
N GLN A 156 11.98 -11.91 6.97
CA GLN A 156 12.88 -12.88 7.61
C GLN A 156 14.14 -13.15 6.77
N LYS A 157 14.01 -13.28 5.44
CA LYS A 157 15.17 -13.45 4.54
C LYS A 157 16.06 -12.20 4.55
N THR A 158 15.48 -11.03 4.56
CA THR A 158 16.22 -9.76 4.62
C THR A 158 16.99 -9.69 5.94
N GLU A 159 16.36 -10.02 7.06
CA GLU A 159 17.00 -10.05 8.39
C GLU A 159 18.15 -11.05 8.45
N ALA A 160 17.94 -12.29 7.96
CA ALA A 160 18.99 -13.31 7.90
C ALA A 160 20.18 -12.85 7.05
N ASN A 161 19.94 -12.34 5.86
CA ASN A 161 20.99 -11.84 4.96
C ASN A 161 21.77 -10.65 5.54
N LEU A 162 21.14 -9.87 6.41
CA LEU A 162 21.77 -8.70 7.03
C LEU A 162 22.52 -9.08 8.30
N ARG A 163 22.09 -10.09 9.04
CA ARG A 163 22.85 -10.64 10.20
C ARG A 163 24.22 -11.10 9.76
N ASP A 164 24.35 -11.70 8.57
CA ASP A 164 25.63 -12.12 8.00
C ASP A 164 26.49 -10.94 7.49
N LYS A 165 25.90 -9.76 7.30
CA LYS A 165 26.55 -8.55 6.73
C LYS A 165 26.43 -7.34 7.66
N THR A 166 26.70 -7.52 8.95
CA THR A 166 26.64 -6.46 9.95
C THR A 166 27.60 -5.31 9.69
N THR A 167 28.63 -5.52 8.87
CA THR A 167 29.59 -4.49 8.50
C THR A 167 29.67 -4.38 6.98
N ILE A 168 29.01 -3.37 6.41
CA ILE A 168 29.21 -3.02 5.01
C ILE A 168 30.47 -2.18 4.92
N SER A 169 31.55 -2.82 4.51
CA SER A 169 32.77 -2.12 4.17
C SER A 169 32.61 -1.54 2.75
N THR A 170 32.68 -0.22 2.62
CA THR A 170 32.76 0.47 1.30
C THR A 170 34.11 0.27 0.64
N MET A 171 35.02 -0.45 1.31
CA MET A 171 36.39 -0.65 0.88
C MET A 171 36.44 -1.60 -0.33
N PRO A 172 37.02 -1.18 -1.46
CA PRO A 172 37.26 -2.03 -2.62
C PRO A 172 38.09 -3.26 -2.23
N GLN A 173 37.88 -4.39 -2.91
CA GLN A 173 38.64 -5.62 -2.63
C GLN A 173 40.16 -5.42 -2.76
N SER A 174 40.59 -4.67 -3.77
CA SER A 174 42.01 -4.35 -3.98
C SER A 174 42.66 -3.62 -2.77
N VAL A 175 41.90 -2.77 -2.08
CA VAL A 175 42.40 -2.05 -0.88
C VAL A 175 42.43 -3.00 0.32
N LYS A 176 41.48 -3.92 0.44
CA LYS A 176 41.51 -4.96 1.46
C LYS A 176 42.75 -5.87 1.32
N ASP A 177 43.04 -6.27 0.09
CA ASP A 177 44.20 -7.09 -0.23
C ASP A 177 45.52 -6.35 0.10
N GLN A 178 45.58 -5.03 -0.18
CA GLN A 178 46.70 -4.19 0.20
C GLN A 178 46.87 -4.09 1.73
N ILE A 179 45.79 -3.90 2.48
CA ILE A 179 45.83 -3.84 3.94
C ILE A 179 46.32 -5.18 4.50
N THR A 180 45.80 -6.30 4.00
CA THR A 180 46.24 -7.64 4.43
C THR A 180 47.72 -7.86 4.18
N GLN A 181 48.25 -7.37 3.05
CA GLN A 181 49.66 -7.45 2.72
C GLN A 181 50.51 -6.56 3.63
N LEU A 182 50.09 -5.35 3.90
CA LEU A 182 50.74 -4.42 4.83
C LEU A 182 50.73 -4.96 6.26
N GLU A 183 49.65 -5.59 6.71
CA GLU A 183 49.56 -6.28 8.03
C GLU A 183 50.57 -7.44 8.13
N ALA A 184 50.67 -8.24 7.06
CA ALA A 184 51.68 -9.31 7.00
C ALA A 184 53.12 -8.77 7.07
N ASP A 185 53.40 -7.67 6.39
CA ASP A 185 54.70 -7.02 6.39
C ASP A 185 55.01 -6.38 7.76
N MET A 186 54.02 -5.74 8.38
CA MET A 186 54.13 -5.21 9.76
C MET A 186 54.47 -6.33 10.73
N ASN A 187 53.78 -7.45 10.67
CA ASN A 187 54.05 -8.62 11.55
C ASN A 187 55.46 -9.18 11.35
N LYS A 188 55.94 -9.24 10.09
CA LYS A 188 57.34 -9.66 9.80
C LYS A 188 58.36 -8.68 10.39
N MET A 189 58.10 -7.37 10.29
CA MET A 189 58.99 -6.37 10.91
C MET A 189 59.02 -6.46 12.44
N MET A 190 57.85 -6.69 13.05
CA MET A 190 57.75 -6.90 14.50
C MET A 190 58.50 -8.14 14.94
N ALA A 191 58.30 -9.29 14.27
CA ALA A 191 59.04 -10.51 14.55
C ALA A 191 60.57 -10.33 14.39
N SER A 192 60.99 -9.61 13.33
CA SER A 192 62.42 -9.28 13.14
C SER A 192 62.95 -8.34 14.24
N ALA A 193 62.11 -7.43 14.76
CA ALA A 193 62.51 -6.58 15.89
C ALA A 193 62.69 -7.36 17.19
N GLU A 194 61.84 -8.36 17.43
CA GLU A 194 61.98 -9.29 18.58
C GLU A 194 63.24 -10.12 18.49
N ASP A 195 63.53 -10.72 17.30
CA ASP A 195 64.77 -11.48 17.06
C ASP A 195 66.04 -10.66 17.27
N LEU A 196 66.05 -9.37 16.87
CA LEU A 196 67.19 -8.49 17.08
C LEU A 196 67.33 -8.06 18.55
N ALA A 197 66.23 -7.87 19.25
CA ALA A 197 66.21 -7.58 20.67
C ALA A 197 66.79 -8.77 21.50
N GLU A 198 66.43 -10.02 21.15
CA GLU A 198 66.98 -11.22 21.77
C GLU A 198 68.49 -11.36 21.55
N LYS A 199 68.96 -10.91 20.39
CA LYS A 199 70.41 -10.89 20.06
C LYS A 199 71.17 -9.73 20.68
N GLY A 200 70.48 -8.83 21.42
CA GLY A 200 71.07 -7.67 22.07
C GLY A 200 71.28 -6.45 21.18
N ASP A 201 70.85 -6.49 19.93
CA ASP A 201 70.90 -5.33 19.01
C ASP A 201 69.66 -4.43 19.21
N ILE A 202 69.78 -3.53 20.22
CA ILE A 202 68.71 -2.63 20.62
C ILE A 202 68.46 -1.53 19.56
N GLU A 203 69.46 -1.10 18.83
CA GLU A 203 69.31 -0.06 17.82
C GLU A 203 68.60 -0.60 16.56
N GLY A 204 69.01 -1.78 16.10
CA GLY A 204 68.35 -2.50 15.02
C GLY A 204 66.92 -2.86 15.32
N SER A 205 66.59 -3.28 16.55
CA SER A 205 65.25 -3.52 17.01
C SER A 205 64.38 -2.26 16.97
N LYS A 206 64.87 -1.15 17.54
CA LYS A 206 64.14 0.15 17.51
C LYS A 206 63.87 0.60 16.08
N PHE A 207 64.80 0.47 15.18
CA PHE A 207 64.61 0.84 13.77
C PHE A 207 63.49 0.02 13.11
N LYS A 208 63.44 -1.29 13.38
CA LYS A 208 62.37 -2.15 12.85
C LYS A 208 60.99 -1.80 13.45
N VAL A 209 60.93 -1.43 14.72
CA VAL A 209 59.66 -0.95 15.34
C VAL A 209 59.16 0.34 14.68
N VAL A 210 60.04 1.31 14.41
CA VAL A 210 59.67 2.55 13.72
C VAL A 210 59.11 2.24 12.34
N LEU A 211 59.72 1.34 11.56
CA LEU A 211 59.20 0.91 10.28
C LEU A 211 57.81 0.25 10.40
N ALA A 212 57.61 -0.57 11.42
CA ALA A 212 56.31 -1.19 11.70
C ALA A 212 55.23 -0.13 12.03
N GLU A 213 55.57 0.93 12.76
CA GLU A 213 54.69 2.05 13.06
C GLU A 213 54.33 2.87 11.80
N GLU A 214 55.29 3.07 10.89
CA GLU A 214 55.01 3.70 9.59
C GLU A 214 54.01 2.88 8.76
N ILE A 215 54.17 1.56 8.72
CA ILE A 215 53.23 0.67 8.05
C ILE A 215 51.85 0.74 8.69
N LYS A 216 51.80 0.73 10.04
CA LYS A 216 50.56 0.90 10.80
C LYS A 216 49.82 2.20 10.46
N ASN A 217 50.56 3.31 10.35
CA ASN A 217 50.00 4.58 9.95
C ASN A 217 49.43 4.57 8.54
N LYS A 218 50.10 3.89 7.57
CA LYS A 218 49.56 3.70 6.21
C LYS A 218 48.29 2.87 6.21
N ILE A 219 48.22 1.79 7.00
CA ILE A 219 46.99 0.99 7.16
C ILE A 219 45.85 1.91 7.67
N LYS A 220 46.14 2.70 8.71
CA LYS A 220 45.15 3.63 9.27
C LYS A 220 44.64 4.66 8.24
N GLU A 221 45.54 5.26 7.45
CA GLU A 221 45.14 6.19 6.36
C GLU A 221 44.24 5.51 5.32
N LEU A 222 44.49 4.26 4.96
CA LEU A 222 43.67 3.50 4.04
C LEU A 222 42.30 3.18 4.64
N GLN A 223 42.24 2.86 5.94
CA GLN A 223 41.00 2.63 6.66
C GLN A 223 40.17 3.92 6.80
N ASP A 224 40.81 5.04 7.11
CA ASP A 224 40.15 6.35 7.23
C ASP A 224 39.60 6.87 5.91
N LYS A 225 40.25 6.54 4.76
CA LYS A 225 39.74 6.83 3.41
C LYS A 225 38.54 6.00 3.03
N HIS A 226 38.37 4.84 3.64
CA HIS A 226 37.28 3.89 3.34
C HIS A 226 36.58 3.46 4.64
N PRO A 227 35.81 4.35 5.28
CA PRO A 227 35.16 4.05 6.54
C PRO A 227 34.15 2.89 6.37
N SER A 228 34.21 1.94 7.28
CA SER A 228 33.22 0.88 7.36
C SER A 228 32.02 1.40 8.15
N TYR A 229 30.82 1.26 7.55
CA TYR A 229 29.59 1.58 8.23
C TYR A 229 28.99 0.32 8.81
N THR A 230 28.74 0.35 10.11
CA THR A 230 27.91 -0.68 10.74
C THR A 230 26.46 -0.38 10.43
N VAL A 231 25.83 -1.22 9.61
CA VAL A 231 24.40 -1.09 9.36
C VAL A 231 23.67 -1.66 10.55
N THR A 232 23.06 -0.81 11.35
CA THR A 232 22.12 -1.26 12.37
C THR A 232 20.89 -1.84 11.69
N LEU A 233 20.65 -3.11 11.89
CA LEU A 233 19.46 -3.79 11.43
C LEU A 233 18.25 -3.16 12.08
N LYS A 234 17.38 -2.58 11.26
CA LYS A 234 16.06 -2.16 11.71
C LYS A 234 15.14 -3.37 11.58
N GLU A 235 14.58 -3.81 12.68
CA GLU A 235 13.57 -4.84 12.66
C GLU A 235 12.37 -4.38 11.84
N GLU A 236 11.91 -5.21 10.93
CA GLU A 236 10.75 -4.94 10.11
C GLU A 236 9.53 -5.67 10.66
N TRP A 237 8.45 -4.92 10.76
CA TRP A 237 7.14 -5.46 11.13
C TRP A 237 6.21 -5.52 9.91
N VAL A 238 5.46 -6.61 9.79
CA VAL A 238 4.48 -6.84 8.74
C VAL A 238 3.08 -6.88 9.35
N CYS A 239 2.22 -6.00 8.90
CA CYS A 239 0.84 -5.93 9.39
C CYS A 239 0.02 -7.16 8.98
N ASP A 240 -0.62 -7.83 9.94
CA ASP A 240 -1.45 -9.03 9.72
C ASP A 240 -2.73 -8.75 8.92
N VAL A 241 -3.21 -7.53 8.97
CA VAL A 241 -4.46 -7.13 8.31
C VAL A 241 -4.23 -6.80 6.85
N CYS A 242 -3.24 -5.97 6.55
CA CYS A 242 -3.02 -5.42 5.20
C CYS A 242 -1.68 -5.81 4.57
N GLY A 243 -0.77 -6.48 5.31
CA GLY A 243 0.53 -6.91 4.81
C GLY A 243 1.48 -5.77 4.42
N THR A 244 1.27 -4.57 4.92
CA THR A 244 2.20 -3.47 4.73
C THR A 244 3.40 -3.66 5.64
N ARG A 245 4.62 -3.52 5.09
CA ARG A 245 5.87 -3.56 5.86
C ARG A 245 6.14 -2.18 6.44
N THR A 246 6.47 -2.13 7.72
CA THR A 246 6.91 -0.95 8.44
C THR A 246 8.09 -1.31 9.33
N GLU A 247 8.85 -0.32 9.78
CA GLU A 247 9.85 -0.54 10.82
C GLU A 247 9.12 -0.95 12.12
N ALA A 248 9.73 -1.81 12.92
CA ALA A 248 9.21 -2.18 14.23
C ALA A 248 9.06 -0.93 15.12
N VAL A 249 8.15 -1.01 16.09
CA VAL A 249 7.85 0.12 16.97
C VAL A 249 9.08 0.50 17.78
N THR A 250 9.47 1.77 17.67
CA THR A 250 10.48 2.42 18.50
C THR A 250 9.94 3.77 18.95
N GLU A 251 10.47 4.33 20.03
CA GLU A 251 10.07 5.66 20.50
C GLU A 251 10.17 6.74 19.40
N ALA A 252 11.14 6.61 18.50
CA ALA A 252 11.37 7.56 17.42
C ALA A 252 10.34 7.46 16.27
N ASN A 253 9.66 6.31 16.08
CA ASN A 253 8.74 6.08 14.97
C ASN A 253 7.30 5.74 15.37
N GLU A 254 6.95 5.87 16.66
CA GLU A 254 5.63 5.53 17.19
C GLU A 254 4.49 6.25 16.45
N THR A 255 4.63 7.54 16.18
CA THR A 255 3.63 8.32 15.45
C THR A 255 3.42 7.82 14.01
N ARG A 256 4.51 7.44 13.34
CA ARG A 256 4.47 6.89 11.99
C ARG A 256 3.86 5.50 11.96
N PHE A 257 4.15 4.70 12.97
CA PHE A 257 3.55 3.38 13.15
C PHE A 257 2.05 3.50 13.43
N ALA A 258 1.63 4.41 14.31
CA ALA A 258 0.22 4.69 14.59
C ALA A 258 -0.53 5.19 13.34
N ALA A 259 0.08 6.03 12.52
CA ALA A 259 -0.48 6.51 11.26
C ALA A 259 -0.80 5.38 10.27
N HIS A 260 -0.08 4.23 10.33
CA HIS A 260 -0.39 3.07 9.53
C HIS A 260 -1.81 2.56 9.75
N PHE A 261 -2.25 2.48 11.01
CA PHE A 261 -3.58 1.97 11.37
C PHE A 261 -4.71 2.90 10.92
N GLN A 262 -4.43 4.20 10.77
CA GLN A 262 -5.36 5.19 10.22
C GLN A 262 -5.33 5.22 8.68
N GLY A 263 -4.40 4.50 8.06
CA GLY A 263 -4.23 4.46 6.62
C GLY A 263 -5.42 3.83 5.90
N LYS A 264 -5.85 4.43 4.78
CA LYS A 264 -6.95 3.97 3.91
C LYS A 264 -6.89 2.47 3.61
N VAL A 265 -5.69 1.96 3.38
CA VAL A 265 -5.44 0.55 3.05
C VAL A 265 -5.72 -0.35 4.24
N HIS A 266 -5.19 0.00 5.43
CA HIS A 266 -5.41 -0.80 6.64
C HIS A 266 -6.89 -0.83 7.00
N LEU A 267 -7.54 0.32 7.04
CA LEU A 267 -8.97 0.45 7.34
C LEU A 267 -9.84 -0.30 6.31
N GLY A 268 -9.48 -0.24 5.03
CA GLY A 268 -10.21 -0.96 3.99
C GLY A 268 -10.14 -2.48 4.17
N TYR A 269 -8.95 -3.04 4.43
CA TYR A 269 -8.81 -4.48 4.69
C TYR A 269 -9.41 -4.91 6.03
N ALA A 270 -9.34 -4.10 7.07
CA ALA A 270 -10.04 -4.34 8.33
C ALA A 270 -11.55 -4.45 8.08
N LYS A 271 -12.12 -3.49 7.36
CA LYS A 271 -13.54 -3.47 7.00
C LYS A 271 -13.94 -4.70 6.15
N ILE A 272 -13.11 -5.14 5.20
CA ILE A 272 -13.34 -6.38 4.44
C ILE A 272 -13.42 -7.59 5.38
N ARG A 273 -12.48 -7.72 6.31
CA ARG A 273 -12.46 -8.84 7.28
C ARG A 273 -13.67 -8.84 8.21
N ASP A 274 -14.10 -7.67 8.65
CA ASP A 274 -15.29 -7.54 9.50
C ASP A 274 -16.56 -7.92 8.72
N TRP A 275 -16.69 -7.47 7.47
CA TRP A 275 -17.79 -7.90 6.61
C TRP A 275 -17.83 -9.42 6.41
N VAL A 276 -16.69 -10.06 6.21
CA VAL A 276 -16.63 -11.54 6.08
C VAL A 276 -17.10 -12.21 7.38
N LYS A 277 -16.68 -11.72 8.54
CA LYS A 277 -17.12 -12.26 9.85
C LYS A 277 -18.64 -12.15 10.02
N ASP A 278 -19.18 -10.95 9.71
CA ASP A 278 -20.61 -10.68 9.85
C ASP A 278 -21.47 -11.52 8.89
N LEU A 279 -21.06 -11.64 7.63
CA LEU A 279 -21.75 -12.45 6.63
C LEU A 279 -21.71 -13.94 6.97
N ARG A 280 -20.55 -14.45 7.42
CA ARG A 280 -20.44 -15.86 7.89
C ARG A 280 -21.30 -16.14 9.11
N LYS A 281 -21.37 -15.17 10.04
CA LYS A 281 -22.26 -15.31 11.19
C LYS A 281 -23.72 -15.39 10.75
N LYS A 282 -24.17 -14.49 9.90
CA LYS A 282 -25.53 -14.50 9.33
C LYS A 282 -25.85 -15.80 8.60
N GLN A 283 -24.92 -16.36 7.85
CA GLN A 283 -25.09 -17.60 7.14
C GLN A 283 -25.29 -18.76 8.11
N ARG A 284 -24.45 -18.89 9.13
CA ARG A 284 -24.59 -19.93 10.17
C ARG A 284 -25.92 -19.83 10.92
N ASP A 285 -26.27 -18.62 11.39
CA ASP A 285 -27.54 -18.37 12.09
C ASP A 285 -28.75 -18.71 11.20
N GLY A 286 -28.63 -18.51 9.90
CA GLY A 286 -29.66 -18.89 8.91
C GLY A 286 -29.75 -20.41 8.67
N GLU A 287 -28.64 -21.12 8.71
CA GLU A 287 -28.57 -22.58 8.56
C GLU A 287 -29.10 -23.28 9.81
N GLU A 288 -28.75 -22.79 11.02
CA GLU A 288 -29.28 -23.31 12.29
C GLU A 288 -30.80 -23.19 12.37
N ARG A 289 -31.36 -22.05 11.97
CA ARG A 289 -32.83 -21.84 11.93
C ARG A 289 -33.52 -22.79 10.93
N ARG A 290 -32.88 -23.11 9.80
CA ARG A 290 -33.42 -24.05 8.81
C ARG A 290 -33.27 -25.50 9.28
N GLY A 291 -32.17 -25.82 9.97
CA GLY A 291 -31.93 -27.16 10.53
C GLY A 291 -32.91 -27.50 11.64
N GLY A 292 -33.13 -26.60 12.60
CA GLY A 292 -34.09 -26.77 13.71
C GLY A 292 -35.52 -27.00 13.21
N GLY A 293 -35.99 -26.18 12.24
CA GLY A 293 -37.34 -26.35 11.68
C GLY A 293 -37.53 -27.64 10.87
N ARG A 294 -36.46 -28.28 10.38
CA ARG A 294 -36.51 -29.55 9.68
C ARG A 294 -36.58 -30.73 10.65
N GLU A 295 -35.91 -30.64 11.79
CA GLU A 295 -35.99 -31.64 12.84
C GLU A 295 -37.36 -31.62 13.54
N GLU A 296 -37.90 -30.41 13.82
CA GLU A 296 -39.25 -30.28 14.38
C GLU A 296 -40.31 -30.90 13.46
N ARG A 297 -40.29 -30.63 12.16
CA ARG A 297 -41.24 -31.24 11.20
C ARG A 297 -41.08 -32.77 11.08
N ARG A 298 -39.85 -33.30 11.13
CA ARG A 298 -39.64 -34.75 11.17
C ARG A 298 -40.15 -35.38 12.46
N GLY A 299 -40.03 -34.65 13.58
CA GLY A 299 -40.58 -35.08 14.88
C GLY A 299 -42.13 -35.12 14.89
N GLU A 300 -42.76 -34.13 14.23
CA GLU A 300 -44.22 -34.05 14.11
C GLU A 300 -44.75 -35.14 13.12
N GLU A 301 -44.08 -35.40 11.99
CA GLU A 301 -44.43 -36.48 11.06
C GLU A 301 -44.36 -37.84 11.75
N ARG A 302 -43.29 -38.12 12.51
CA ARG A 302 -43.17 -39.40 13.24
C ARG A 302 -44.29 -39.59 14.32
N ARG A 303 -44.59 -38.51 15.04
CA ARG A 303 -45.71 -38.56 16.04
C ARG A 303 -47.08 -38.71 15.36
N GLY A 304 -47.26 -38.20 14.13
CA GLY A 304 -48.44 -38.32 13.34
C GLY A 304 -48.63 -39.77 12.77
N GLU A 305 -47.52 -40.45 12.42
CA GLU A 305 -47.53 -41.85 11.99
C GLU A 305 -47.82 -42.82 13.16
N GLU A 306 -47.23 -42.60 14.35
CA GLU A 306 -47.50 -43.37 15.55
C GLU A 306 -48.99 -43.34 15.94
N ARG A 307 -49.67 -42.18 15.85
CA ARG A 307 -51.08 -42.03 16.15
C ARG A 307 -52.01 -42.66 15.12
N ARG A 308 -51.57 -42.87 13.88
CA ARG A 308 -52.35 -43.57 12.84
C ARG A 308 -52.20 -45.11 12.86
N GLY A 309 -51.21 -45.62 13.56
CA GLY A 309 -50.99 -47.06 13.74
C GLY A 309 -51.69 -47.68 14.96
N GLU A 310 -52.31 -46.83 15.80
CA GLU A 310 -53.07 -47.26 16.99
C GLU A 310 -54.59 -47.30 16.77
N GLU A 311 -55.12 -46.90 15.59
CA GLU A 311 -56.50 -47.11 15.16
C GLU A 311 -56.61 -48.34 14.23
#